data_8eb3fc89e1c17b1ef608fe3c6f17f23b
#
_entry.id   8eb3fc89e1c17b1ef608fe3c6f17f23b
#
_cell.length_a   1.000
_cell.length_b   1.000
_cell.length_c   1.000
_cell.angle_alpha   90.00
_cell.angle_beta   90.00
_cell.angle_gamma   90.00
#
_symmetry.space_group_name_H-M   'P 1'
#
loop_
_entity.id
_entity.type
_entity.pdbx_description
1 polymer ?
#
loop_
_entity_poly.entity_id
_entity_poly.type
_entity_poly.pdbx_seq_one_letter_code
_entity_poly.pdbx_strand_id
1 'polypeptide(L)' 'MQSWDTACKASELSDFSVCTTWGIAGTDLYLLDVLRRRMEYPELKRAVREQYERFRPSVVLIEDKAGGPS' A
#
# COMPACT_ATOMS: atom_id res chain seq x y z
N MET A 1 9.16 3.97 -5.39
CA MET A 1 8.89 3.04 -4.28
C MET A 1 7.45 3.16 -3.83
N GLN A 2 6.81 2.04 -3.59
CA GLN A 2 5.49 2.03 -2.96
C GLN A 2 5.57 1.35 -1.61
N SER A 3 4.90 1.91 -0.63
CA SER A 3 4.80 1.34 0.70
C SER A 3 3.34 1.13 1.06
N TRP A 4 3.01 -0.11 1.40
CA TRP A 4 1.66 -0.47 1.80
C TRP A 4 1.61 -0.78 3.29
N ASP A 5 0.69 -0.12 3.96
CA ASP A 5 0.34 -0.39 5.34
C ASP A 5 -1.07 -0.98 5.32
N THR A 6 -1.16 -2.30 5.38
CA THR A 6 -2.42 -2.99 5.19
C THR A 6 -3.08 -3.36 6.51
N ALA A 7 -4.40 -3.25 6.54
CA ALA A 7 -5.20 -3.58 7.70
C ALA A 7 -6.37 -4.46 7.26
N CYS A 8 -6.07 -5.65 6.79
CA CYS A 8 -7.05 -6.54 6.16
C CYS A 8 -7.43 -7.69 7.09
N LYS A 9 -7.98 -7.36 8.25
CA LYS A 9 -8.53 -8.35 9.16
C LYS A 9 -10.00 -8.55 8.89
N ALA A 10 -10.42 -9.80 8.84
CA ALA A 10 -11.81 -10.13 8.56
C ALA A 10 -12.78 -9.54 9.59
N SER A 11 -12.33 -9.34 10.83
CA SER A 11 -13.17 -8.85 11.91
C SER A 11 -13.10 -7.34 12.13
N GLU A 12 -12.22 -6.63 11.42
CA GLU A 12 -11.99 -5.21 11.67
C GLU A 12 -12.07 -4.42 10.36
N LEU A 13 -13.29 -4.13 9.94
CA LEU A 13 -13.53 -3.37 8.72
C LEU A 13 -13.34 -1.87 8.91
N SER A 14 -13.07 -1.43 10.14
CA SER A 14 -12.91 0.00 10.43
C SER A 14 -11.53 0.54 10.07
N ASP A 15 -10.55 -0.33 9.87
CA ASP A 15 -9.19 0.10 9.61
C ASP A 15 -8.95 0.35 8.12
N PHE A 16 -8.13 1.34 7.85
CA PHE A 16 -7.76 1.70 6.48
C PHE A 16 -6.47 1.00 6.08
N SER A 17 -6.42 0.58 4.81
CA SER A 17 -5.17 0.25 4.17
C SER A 17 -4.67 1.50 3.45
N VAL A 18 -3.38 1.77 3.57
CA VAL A 18 -2.78 2.98 3.02
C VAL A 18 -1.62 2.59 2.12
N CYS A 19 -1.61 3.16 0.93
CA CYS A 19 -0.50 3.03 0.00
C CYS A 19 0.11 4.40 -0.25
N THR A 20 1.39 4.54 -0.01
CA THR A 20 2.12 5.74 -0.37
C THR A 20 3.08 5.41 -1.52
N THR A 21 3.05 6.25 -2.54
CA THR A 21 3.91 6.09 -3.71
C THR A 21 4.92 7.23 -3.74
N TRP A 22 6.19 6.87 -3.83
CA TRP A 22 7.29 7.81 -3.73
C TRP A 22 8.16 7.78 -4.97
N GLY A 23 8.58 8.97 -5.39
CA GLY A 23 9.57 9.14 -6.44
C GLY A 23 10.89 9.61 -5.86
N ILE A 24 11.98 9.27 -6.53
CA ILE A 24 13.32 9.69 -6.14
C ILE A 24 13.93 10.49 -7.29
N ALA A 25 14.41 11.70 -6.98
CA ALA A 25 15.13 12.52 -7.94
C ALA A 25 16.42 12.98 -7.27
N GLY A 26 17.55 12.40 -7.70
CA GLY A 26 18.82 12.64 -7.03
C GLY A 26 18.80 12.06 -5.62
N THR A 27 18.97 12.93 -4.63
CA THR A 27 18.91 12.54 -3.22
C THR A 27 17.58 12.90 -2.57
N ASP A 28 16.65 13.47 -3.34
CA ASP A 28 15.36 13.92 -2.82
C ASP A 28 14.29 12.86 -3.00
N LEU A 29 13.41 12.77 -2.01
CA LEU A 29 12.29 11.84 -2.01
C LEU A 29 11.00 12.64 -2.11
N TYR A 30 10.17 12.30 -3.08
CA TYR A 30 8.90 13.01 -3.32
C TYR A 30 7.72 12.07 -3.14
N LEU A 31 6.72 12.53 -2.41
CA LEU A 31 5.46 11.81 -2.29
C LEU A 31 4.62 12.09 -3.55
N LEU A 32 4.38 11.05 -4.33
CA LEU A 32 3.65 11.17 -5.59
C LEU A 32 2.16 10.94 -5.43
N ASP A 33 1.78 10.00 -4.56
CA ASP A 33 0.38 9.64 -4.38
C ASP A 33 0.14 8.99 -3.04
N VAL A 34 -1.06 9.17 -2.51
CA VAL A 34 -1.53 8.50 -1.30
C VAL A 34 -2.88 7.89 -1.59
N LEU A 35 -2.99 6.58 -1.41
CA LEU A 35 -4.27 5.87 -1.47
C LEU A 35 -4.62 5.41 -0.06
N ARG A 36 -5.78 5.81 0.43
CA ARG A 36 -6.27 5.40 1.74
C ARG A 36 -7.69 4.92 1.58
N ARG A 37 -7.93 3.64 1.89
CA ARG A 37 -9.23 3.04 1.67
C ARG A 37 -9.43 1.85 2.58
N ARG A 38 -10.67 1.62 2.97
CA ARG A 38 -11.05 0.39 3.63
C ARG A 38 -11.28 -0.66 2.57
N MET A 39 -10.53 -1.75 2.65
CA MET A 39 -10.61 -2.81 1.63
C MET A 39 -10.52 -4.17 2.27
N GLU A 40 -11.34 -5.09 1.78
CA GLU A 40 -11.18 -6.49 2.08
C GLU A 40 -10.08 -7.08 1.19
N TYR A 41 -9.64 -8.27 1.49
CA TYR A 41 -8.49 -8.86 0.82
C TYR A 41 -8.59 -8.89 -0.71
N PRO A 42 -9.71 -9.31 -1.32
CA PRO A 42 -9.81 -9.30 -2.78
C PRO A 42 -9.65 -7.91 -3.39
N GLU A 43 -10.22 -6.90 -2.75
CA GLU A 43 -10.08 -5.53 -3.21
C GLU A 43 -8.65 -5.02 -3.03
N LEU A 44 -8.03 -5.40 -1.92
CA LEU A 44 -6.65 -5.02 -1.63
C LEU A 44 -5.70 -5.58 -2.70
N LYS A 45 -5.88 -6.83 -3.08
CA LYS A 45 -5.06 -7.46 -4.13
C LYS A 45 -5.18 -6.70 -5.45
N ARG A 46 -6.39 -6.32 -5.82
CA ARG A 46 -6.61 -5.54 -7.04
C ARG A 46 -5.96 -4.17 -6.94
N ALA A 47 -6.10 -3.51 -5.80
CA ALA A 47 -5.51 -2.20 -5.59
C ALA A 47 -3.99 -2.24 -5.66
N VAL A 48 -3.37 -3.26 -5.10
CA VAL A 48 -1.92 -3.43 -5.18
C VAL A 48 -1.47 -3.55 -6.63
N ARG A 49 -2.18 -4.35 -7.41
CA ARG A 49 -1.88 -4.52 -8.83
C ARG A 49 -2.06 -3.22 -9.61
N GLU A 50 -3.18 -2.53 -9.39
CA GLU A 50 -3.48 -1.28 -10.09
C GLU A 50 -2.44 -0.20 -9.79
N GLN A 51 -2.06 -0.05 -8.54
CA GLN A 51 -1.06 0.93 -8.16
C GLN A 51 0.31 0.59 -8.72
N TYR A 52 0.64 -0.70 -8.76
CA TYR A 52 1.89 -1.14 -9.38
C TYR A 52 1.91 -0.80 -10.87
N GLU A 53 0.84 -1.10 -11.58
CA GLU A 53 0.77 -0.85 -13.01
C GLU A 53 0.77 0.66 -13.33
N ARG A 54 0.16 1.44 -12.46
CA ARG A 54 0.08 2.89 -12.65
C ARG A 54 1.42 3.58 -12.48
N PHE A 55 2.19 3.19 -11.46
CA PHE A 55 3.43 3.88 -11.11
C PHE A 55 4.70 3.10 -11.43
N ARG A 56 4.60 1.82 -11.66
CA ARG A 56 5.73 0.94 -11.98
C ARG A 56 6.92 1.14 -11.03
N PRO A 57 6.71 1.04 -9.72
CA PRO A 57 7.79 1.27 -8.78
C PRO A 57 8.85 0.18 -8.86
N SER A 58 10.09 0.52 -8.57
CA SER A 58 11.16 -0.46 -8.52
C SER A 58 11.10 -1.33 -7.26
N VAL A 59 10.48 -0.82 -6.20
CA VAL A 59 10.35 -1.54 -4.93
C VAL A 59 8.94 -1.35 -4.40
N VAL A 60 8.33 -2.44 -3.96
CA VAL A 60 7.04 -2.43 -3.27
C VAL A 60 7.24 -3.07 -1.91
N LEU A 61 6.94 -2.32 -0.86
CA LEU A 61 7.00 -2.80 0.51
C LEU A 61 5.58 -2.97 1.03
N ILE A 62 5.29 -4.12 1.61
CA ILE A 62 3.97 -4.39 2.17
C ILE A 62 4.12 -4.78 3.61
N GLU A 63 3.50 -3.99 4.50
CA GLU A 63 3.45 -4.28 5.92
C GLU A 63 2.03 -4.70 6.27
N ASP A 64 1.89 -5.88 6.83
CA ASP A 64 0.59 -6.43 7.22
C ASP A 64 0.43 -6.37 8.73
N LYS A 65 -0.30 -5.38 9.20
CA LYS A 65 -0.57 -5.23 10.62
C LYS A 65 -1.48 -6.31 11.17
N ALA A 66 -2.26 -6.95 10.32
CA ALA A 66 -3.18 -7.99 10.73
C ALA A 66 -2.50 -9.35 10.87
N GLY A 67 -1.30 -9.49 10.30
CA GLY A 67 -0.63 -10.77 10.22
C GLY A 67 0.03 -11.26 11.49
N GLY A 68 0.04 -10.45 12.51
CA GLY A 68 0.74 -10.80 13.74
C GLY A 68 2.25 -10.78 13.57
N PRO A 69 2.98 -11.28 14.56
CA PRO A 69 4.44 -11.26 14.48
C PRO A 69 4.91 -12.20 13.39
N SER A 70 5.69 -11.67 12.54
CA SER A 70 6.30 -12.44 11.47
C SER A 70 7.69 -12.87 11.88
#